data_5cc7b41fd8275f7c9039a31078fe005f
#
_entry.id   5cc7b41fd8275f7c9039a31078fe005f
#
_cell.length_a   1.000
_cell.length_b   1.000
_cell.length_c   1.000
_cell.angle_alpha   90.00
_cell.angle_beta   90.00
_cell.angle_gamma   90.00
#
_symmetry.space_group_name_H-M   'P 1'
#
loop_
_entity.id
_entity.type
_entity.pdbx_description
1 polymer ?
#
loop_
_entity_poly.entity_id
_entity_poly.type
_entity_poly.pdbx_seq_one_letter_code
_entity_poly.pdbx_strand_id
1 'polypeptide(L)'
;MANPIRKGADVNSPWARLEHKRADWEWRILKAYKAGNTSKQDKYARFRCAVMSPYTYGSWEYGDVYVTDIINRPGIDIVHGTPEFYDWLEDYS
;
A
#
# COMPACT_ATOMS: atom_id res chain seq x y z
N MET A 1 11.00 2.16 15.73
CA MET A 1 9.89 2.68 14.91
C MET A 1 10.31 2.71 13.44
N ALA A 2 9.50 2.17 12.58
CA ALA A 2 9.80 2.21 11.15
C ALA A 2 9.61 3.62 10.59
N ASN A 3 10.55 4.08 9.77
CA ASN A 3 10.47 5.39 9.14
C ASN A 3 9.79 5.27 7.79
N PRO A 4 9.00 6.28 7.39
CA PRO A 4 8.41 6.26 6.06
C PRO A 4 9.50 6.38 5.00
N ILE A 5 9.39 5.57 3.94
CA ILE A 5 10.32 5.60 2.82
C ILE A 5 10.00 6.78 1.93
N ARG A 6 8.73 7.13 1.81
CA ARG A 6 8.28 8.25 1.01
C ARG A 6 7.24 9.07 1.75
N LYS A 7 7.38 10.39 1.66
CA LYS A 7 6.42 11.35 2.23
C LYS A 7 5.76 12.15 1.13
N GLY A 8 4.60 12.68 1.43
CA GLY A 8 3.94 13.67 0.60
C GLY A 8 3.08 13.15 -0.53
N ALA A 9 3.00 11.84 -0.74
CA ALA A 9 2.04 11.30 -1.69
C ALA A 9 0.63 11.46 -1.13
N ASP A 10 -0.33 11.79 -1.98
CA ASP A 10 -1.74 11.89 -1.61
C ASP A 10 -2.60 11.00 -2.51
N VAL A 11 -3.91 10.99 -2.27
CA VAL A 11 -4.82 10.12 -3.00
C VAL A 11 -4.89 10.45 -4.48
N ASN A 12 -4.61 11.69 -4.87
CA ASN A 12 -4.61 12.12 -6.27
C ASN A 12 -3.28 11.88 -6.97
N SER A 13 -2.20 11.70 -6.22
CA SER A 13 -0.87 11.42 -6.74
C SER A 13 -0.25 10.29 -5.93
N PRO A 14 -0.82 9.09 -5.99
CA PRO A 14 -0.35 7.98 -5.17
C PRO A 14 0.98 7.45 -5.70
N TRP A 15 1.71 6.80 -4.82
CA TRP A 15 2.95 6.11 -5.16
C TRP A 15 2.67 4.89 -6.05
N ALA A 16 1.52 4.24 -5.82
CA ALA A 16 1.03 3.14 -6.65
C ALA A 16 -0.48 3.01 -6.51
N ARG A 17 -1.10 2.40 -7.52
CA ARG A 17 -2.52 2.03 -7.51
C ARG A 17 -2.63 0.53 -7.71
N LEU A 18 -3.38 -0.12 -6.82
CA LEU A 18 -3.66 -1.55 -6.89
C LEU A 18 -5.17 -1.74 -6.96
N GLU A 19 -5.60 -2.76 -7.68
CA GLU A 19 -7.02 -3.07 -7.82
C GLU A 19 -7.27 -4.57 -7.66
N HIS A 20 -8.41 -4.90 -7.05
CA HIS A 20 -8.94 -6.25 -7.09
C HIS A 20 -10.13 -6.24 -8.05
N LYS A 21 -9.93 -6.74 -9.25
CA LYS A 21 -10.91 -6.62 -10.34
C LYS A 21 -12.25 -7.28 -10.03
N ARG A 22 -12.24 -8.42 -9.31
CA ARG A 22 -13.48 -9.15 -9.01
C ARG A 22 -14.26 -8.58 -7.84
N ALA A 23 -13.57 -7.94 -6.89
CA ALA A 23 -14.19 -7.46 -5.67
C ALA A 23 -14.49 -5.97 -5.69
N ASP A 24 -14.12 -5.28 -6.75
CA ASP A 24 -14.32 -3.84 -6.90
C ASP A 24 -13.67 -3.04 -5.77
N TRP A 25 -12.43 -3.41 -5.43
CA TRP A 25 -11.61 -2.71 -4.47
C TRP A 25 -10.46 -2.00 -5.17
N GLU A 26 -10.12 -0.80 -4.66
CA GLU A 26 -8.94 -0.05 -5.10
C GLU A 26 -8.14 0.38 -3.88
N TRP A 27 -6.81 0.24 -3.97
CA TRP A 27 -5.86 0.74 -2.97
C TRP A 27 -4.95 1.74 -3.66
N ARG A 28 -4.81 2.92 -3.06
CA ARG A 28 -3.82 3.91 -3.49
C ARG A 28 -2.76 3.98 -2.42
N ILE A 29 -1.56 3.55 -2.77
CA ILE A 29 -0.45 3.45 -1.83
C ILE A 29 0.17 4.84 -1.67
N LEU A 30 0.24 5.31 -0.44
CA LEU A 30 0.72 6.66 -0.13
C LEU A 30 2.11 6.66 0.47
N LYS A 31 2.43 5.65 1.29
CA LYS A 31 3.72 5.51 1.95
C LYS A 31 4.04 4.04 2.14
N ALA A 32 5.33 3.75 2.29
CA ALA A 32 5.77 2.42 2.68
C ALA A 32 6.67 2.53 3.91
N TYR A 33 6.59 1.51 4.76
CA TYR A 33 7.40 1.41 5.96
C TYR A 33 8.11 0.06 5.93
N LYS A 34 9.43 0.09 6.10
CA LYS A 34 10.20 -1.14 6.23
C LYS A 34 9.89 -1.83 7.55
N ALA A 35 10.07 -3.13 7.58
CA ALA A 35 10.04 -3.87 8.84
C ALA A 35 11.08 -3.30 9.79
N GLY A 36 10.68 -3.11 11.05
CA GLY A 36 11.58 -2.61 12.09
C GLY A 36 11.82 -3.65 13.17
N ASN A 37 12.71 -3.33 14.09
CA ASN A 37 13.08 -4.24 15.16
C ASN A 37 12.62 -3.77 16.54
N THR A 38 11.90 -2.65 16.61
CA THR A 38 11.65 -1.96 17.87
C THR A 38 10.33 -2.30 18.52
N SER A 39 9.38 -2.87 17.76
CA SER A 39 8.08 -3.23 18.31
C SER A 39 7.44 -4.35 17.50
N LYS A 40 6.42 -4.98 18.08
CA LYS A 40 5.65 -5.98 17.35
C LYS A 40 4.93 -5.41 16.14
N GLN A 41 4.54 -4.13 16.20
CA GLN A 41 3.85 -3.46 15.11
C GLN A 41 4.76 -3.22 13.90
N ASP A 42 6.06 -3.08 14.13
CA ASP A 42 7.04 -2.82 13.09
C ASP A 42 7.67 -4.10 12.53
N LYS A 43 7.22 -5.27 12.98
CA LYS A 43 7.82 -6.54 12.59
C LYS A 43 7.76 -6.79 11.08
N TYR A 44 6.72 -6.31 10.43
CA TYR A 44 6.49 -6.53 9.00
C TYR A 44 6.39 -5.21 8.26
N ALA A 45 6.83 -5.22 7.00
CA ALA A 45 6.66 -4.05 6.13
C ALA A 45 5.18 -3.74 5.94
N ARG A 46 4.85 -2.46 5.88
CA ARG A 46 3.46 -1.97 5.77
C ARG A 46 3.35 -0.89 4.71
N PHE A 47 2.16 -0.78 4.14
CA PHE A 47 1.77 0.36 3.33
C PHE A 47 0.76 1.21 4.10
N ARG A 48 0.93 2.52 4.01
CA ARG A 48 -0.14 3.47 4.32
C ARG A 48 -0.90 3.72 3.04
N CYS A 49 -2.22 3.49 3.04
CA CYS A 49 -3.00 3.59 1.81
C CYS A 49 -4.37 4.22 2.03
N ALA A 50 -4.92 4.69 0.92
CA ALA A 50 -6.33 5.05 0.82
C ALA A 50 -7.05 3.90 0.11
N VAL A 51 -8.19 3.49 0.64
CA VAL A 51 -8.97 2.35 0.17
C VAL A 51 -10.35 2.82 -0.26
N MET A 52 -10.78 2.36 -1.42
CA MET A 52 -12.16 2.53 -1.87
C MET A 52 -12.72 1.16 -2.24
N SER A 53 -13.92 0.87 -1.75
CA SER A 53 -14.59 -0.40 -1.98
C SER A 53 -16.09 -0.20 -1.95
N PRO A 54 -16.88 -1.25 -2.23
CA PRO A 54 -18.34 -1.14 -2.06
C PRO A 54 -18.76 -0.80 -0.63
N TYR A 55 -17.90 -1.01 0.35
CA TYR A 55 -18.20 -0.75 1.76
C TYR A 55 -17.85 0.68 2.21
N THR A 56 -17.15 1.46 1.39
CA THR A 56 -16.75 2.83 1.76
C THR A 56 -17.71 3.89 1.24
N TYR A 57 -18.74 3.49 0.51
CA TYR A 57 -19.79 4.38 -0.02
C TYR A 57 -19.24 5.56 -0.83
N GLY A 58 -18.24 5.29 -1.67
CA GLY A 58 -17.66 6.31 -2.55
C GLY A 58 -16.66 7.24 -1.90
N SER A 59 -16.29 6.98 -0.67
CA SER A 59 -15.28 7.76 0.05
C SER A 59 -13.98 6.98 0.20
N TRP A 60 -12.87 7.71 0.31
CA TRP A 60 -11.58 7.09 0.62
C TRP A 60 -11.48 6.87 2.12
N GLU A 61 -11.16 5.65 2.53
CA GLU A 61 -10.78 5.34 3.90
C GLU A 61 -9.27 5.11 3.97
N TYR A 62 -8.65 5.66 5.00
CA TYR A 62 -7.19 5.60 5.17
C TYR A 62 -6.83 4.56 6.22
N GLY A 63 -5.82 3.78 5.94
CA GLY A 63 -5.37 2.76 6.87
C GLY A 63 -4.04 2.17 6.46
N ASP A 64 -3.52 1.32 7.32
CA ASP A 64 -2.28 0.60 7.07
C ASP A 64 -2.59 -0.86 6.76
N VAL A 65 -1.86 -1.42 5.80
CA VAL A 65 -1.95 -2.83 5.44
C VAL A 65 -0.55 -3.43 5.40
N TYR A 66 -0.43 -4.70 5.71
CA TYR A 66 0.84 -5.40 5.54
C TYR A 66 1.09 -5.61 4.05
N VAL A 67 2.34 -5.40 3.64
CA VAL A 67 2.72 -5.55 2.24
C VAL A 67 2.42 -6.96 1.74
N THR A 68 2.71 -7.98 2.56
CA THR A 68 2.44 -9.38 2.18
C THR A 68 0.96 -9.66 1.95
N ASP A 69 0.07 -8.97 2.65
CA ASP A 69 -1.38 -9.18 2.49
C ASP A 69 -1.90 -8.63 1.17
N ILE A 70 -1.16 -7.69 0.57
CA ILE A 70 -1.57 -7.05 -0.68
C ILE A 70 -0.81 -7.62 -1.87
N ILE A 71 0.51 -7.66 -1.79
CA ILE A 71 1.36 -8.02 -2.93
C ILE A 71 1.18 -9.48 -3.35
N ASN A 72 0.98 -10.37 -2.39
CA ASN A 72 0.86 -11.81 -2.64
C ASN A 72 -0.59 -12.30 -2.75
N ARG A 73 -1.57 -11.41 -2.61
CA ARG A 73 -2.97 -11.82 -2.62
C ARG A 73 -3.45 -12.07 -4.04
N PRO A 74 -4.05 -13.26 -4.32
CA PRO A 74 -4.59 -13.53 -5.65
C PRO A 74 -5.68 -12.53 -6.03
N GLY A 75 -5.67 -12.11 -7.30
CA GLY A 75 -6.67 -11.20 -7.83
C GLY A 75 -6.33 -9.72 -7.68
N ILE A 76 -5.28 -9.38 -6.94
CA ILE A 76 -4.83 -7.99 -6.84
C ILE A 76 -3.76 -7.73 -7.88
N ASP A 77 -3.95 -6.67 -8.66
CA ASP A 77 -3.02 -6.23 -9.69
C ASP A 77 -2.49 -4.84 -9.38
N ILE A 78 -1.22 -4.62 -9.70
CA ILE A 78 -0.64 -3.27 -9.69
C ILE A 78 -1.02 -2.62 -11.02
N VAL A 79 -1.95 -1.67 -10.97
CA VAL A 79 -2.43 -0.97 -12.17
C VAL A 79 -1.43 0.10 -12.60
N HIS A 80 -0.82 0.74 -11.61
CA HIS A 80 0.17 1.80 -11.84
C HIS A 80 1.11 1.85 -10.65
N GLY A 81 2.39 2.09 -10.93
CA GLY A 81 3.39 2.32 -9.90
C GLY A 81 4.46 3.26 -10.41
N THR A 82 4.95 4.13 -9.53
CA THR A 82 6.11 4.98 -9.84
C THR A 82 7.38 4.13 -9.89
N PRO A 83 8.45 4.61 -10.54
CA PRO A 83 9.73 3.88 -10.52
C PRO A 83 10.23 3.61 -9.10
N GLU A 84 10.06 4.56 -8.19
CA GLU A 84 10.48 4.37 -6.79
C GLU A 84 9.68 3.25 -6.10
N PHE A 85 8.41 3.10 -6.44
CA PHE A 85 7.60 2.02 -5.88
C PHE A 85 8.13 0.66 -6.32
N TYR A 86 8.44 0.49 -7.60
CA TYR A 86 8.98 -0.76 -8.11
C TYR A 86 10.39 -1.05 -7.56
N ASP A 87 11.23 -0.02 -7.42
CA ASP A 87 12.53 -0.17 -6.79
C ASP A 87 12.39 -0.64 -5.35
N TRP A 88 11.44 -0.06 -4.62
CA TRP A 88 11.18 -0.48 -3.25
C TRP A 88 10.71 -1.93 -3.18
N LEU A 89 9.86 -2.35 -4.10
CA LEU A 89 9.38 -3.74 -4.15
C LEU A 89 10.55 -4.72 -4.37
N GLU A 90 11.50 -4.38 -5.23
CA GLU A 90 12.68 -5.21 -5.45
C GLU A 90 13.49 -5.36 -4.15
N ASP A 91 13.70 -4.27 -3.44
CA ASP A 91 14.43 -4.28 -2.17
C ASP A 91 13.67 -5.04 -1.09
N TYR A 92 12.35 -4.98 -1.11
CA TYR A 92 11.50 -5.70 -0.17
C TYR A 92 11.57 -7.21 -0.41
N SER A 93 11.60 -7.59 -1.66
CA SER A 93 11.65 -8.99 -2.06
C SER A 93 13.03 -9.58 -1.82
#